data_ecb1c79e9a0e3f918454429c967822e7
#
_entry.id   ecb1c79e9a0e3f918454429c967822e7
#
_cell.length_a   1.000
_cell.length_b   1.000
_cell.length_c   1.000
_cell.angle_alpha   90.00
_cell.angle_beta   90.00
_cell.angle_gamma   90.00
#
_symmetry.space_group_name_H-M   'P 1'
#
loop_
_entity.id
_entity.type
_entity.pdbx_description
1 polymer ?
#
loop_
_entity_poly.entity_id
_entity_poly.type
_entity_poly.pdbx_seq_one_letter_code
_entity_poly.pdbx_strand_id
1 'polypeptide(L)'
;MTAIVTSKFRTVNAENFKEDIGANSVYVAIGKPDVWSFTTSDTTDTTPFTPNDHSDDIGEARANLMAMQKVSSTDVTHVVPRYTWATGSVYYAWDSNDGAIFDKKFYVITSEFKVYKCIIAPPATASTVQPTQTLTAPTAESDGYTWKYMYTLTVADSEKFLTTSYLPVKTVSLGGQGTVLGAVSSSTTVILSEINSKIHTGMTVSGTGISGTPTVTAIAGSVLTLSAAQSISNAVILTFAYANDAAAELALSEGDYAQYLNQKASRDHANAAGIERIE
;
A
#
# COMPACT_ATOMS: atom_id res chain seq x y z
N MET A 1 20.68 -14.64 26.13
CA MET A 1 19.46 -13.84 25.96
C MET A 1 19.08 -13.90 24.50
N THR A 2 17.93 -14.43 24.19
CA THR A 2 17.41 -14.40 22.81
C THR A 2 16.90 -13.00 22.54
N ALA A 3 17.40 -12.35 21.49
CA ALA A 3 16.91 -11.03 21.10
C ALA A 3 15.47 -11.16 20.62
N ILE A 4 14.55 -10.46 21.27
CA ILE A 4 13.15 -10.44 20.88
C ILE A 4 12.96 -9.29 19.88
N VAL A 5 12.82 -9.65 18.61
CA VAL A 5 12.40 -8.71 17.57
C VAL A 5 10.88 -8.71 17.54
N THR A 6 10.28 -7.62 18.02
CA THR A 6 8.81 -7.48 18.04
C THR A 6 8.28 -7.21 16.63
N SER A 7 7.02 -7.56 16.40
CA SER A 7 6.31 -7.25 15.15
C SER A 7 6.34 -5.75 14.85
N LYS A 8 6.10 -4.93 15.88
CA LYS A 8 6.19 -3.47 15.77
C LYS A 8 7.55 -3.00 15.24
N PHE A 9 8.65 -3.55 15.75
CA PHE A 9 9.98 -3.19 15.28
C PHE A 9 10.19 -3.56 13.81
N ARG A 10 9.71 -4.74 13.40
CA ARG A 10 9.77 -5.18 11.99
C ARG A 10 8.98 -4.28 11.06
N THR A 11 7.76 -3.90 11.48
CA THR A 11 6.89 -2.99 10.70
C THR A 11 7.55 -1.62 10.53
N VAL A 12 8.02 -1.01 11.63
CA VAL A 12 8.72 0.29 11.56
C VAL A 12 9.97 0.23 10.69
N ASN A 13 10.76 -0.85 10.79
CA ASN A 13 11.93 -1.01 9.93
C ASN A 13 11.56 -1.13 8.44
N ALA A 14 10.49 -1.85 8.11
CA ALA A 14 10.03 -1.97 6.73
C ALA A 14 9.53 -0.62 6.17
N GLU A 15 8.87 0.19 7.00
CA GLU A 15 8.43 1.54 6.63
C GLU A 15 9.61 2.48 6.42
N ASN A 16 10.53 2.54 7.38
CA ASN A 16 11.73 3.35 7.27
C ASN A 16 12.56 2.97 6.04
N PHE A 17 12.70 1.67 5.76
CA PHE A 17 13.40 1.20 4.57
C PHE A 17 12.74 1.69 3.28
N LYS A 18 11.41 1.67 3.21
CA LYS A 18 10.67 2.19 2.05
C LYS A 18 10.84 3.70 1.89
N GLU A 19 10.84 4.45 2.98
CA GLU A 19 11.09 5.90 2.98
C GLU A 19 12.52 6.21 2.54
N ASP A 20 13.50 5.47 3.05
CA ASP A 20 14.91 5.60 2.69
C ASP A 20 15.17 5.37 1.20
N ILE A 21 14.49 4.40 0.58
CA ILE A 21 14.56 4.17 -0.87
C ILE A 21 14.07 5.40 -1.64
N GLY A 22 13.04 6.09 -1.12
CA GLY A 22 12.53 7.32 -1.72
C GLY A 22 13.48 8.52 -1.59
N ALA A 23 14.21 8.58 -0.48
CA ALA A 23 15.09 9.69 -0.13
C ALA A 23 16.52 9.54 -0.65
N ASN A 24 16.98 8.30 -0.84
CA ASN A 24 18.37 7.97 -1.16
C ASN A 24 18.50 7.25 -2.50
N SER A 25 19.73 7.18 -3.03
CA SER A 25 20.05 6.37 -4.22
C SER A 25 20.33 4.94 -3.79
N VAL A 26 19.31 4.09 -3.86
CA VAL A 26 19.40 2.67 -3.55
C VAL A 26 19.49 1.86 -4.84
N TYR A 27 20.35 0.85 -4.85
CA TYR A 27 20.54 -0.06 -5.99
C TYR A 27 20.34 -1.49 -5.53
N VAL A 28 19.65 -2.27 -6.35
CA VAL A 28 19.59 -3.73 -6.23
C VAL A 28 20.53 -4.33 -7.24
N ALA A 29 21.39 -5.21 -6.78
CA ALA A 29 22.32 -5.93 -7.62
C ALA A 29 22.05 -7.44 -7.54
N ILE A 30 22.21 -8.13 -8.65
CA ILE A 30 22.23 -9.59 -8.72
C ILE A 30 23.60 -10.04 -9.13
N GLY A 31 24.06 -11.12 -8.55
CA GLY A 31 25.38 -11.60 -8.81
C GLY A 31 25.52 -13.09 -8.53
N LYS A 32 26.77 -13.53 -8.69
CA LYS A 32 27.27 -14.88 -8.54
C LYS A 32 26.73 -15.86 -9.57
N PRO A 33 27.43 -15.96 -10.72
CA PRO A 33 27.12 -16.95 -11.75
C PRO A 33 27.42 -18.39 -11.32
N ASP A 34 28.28 -18.56 -10.32
CA ASP A 34 28.76 -19.86 -9.85
C ASP A 34 27.98 -20.35 -8.62
N VAL A 35 28.06 -21.65 -8.36
CA VAL A 35 27.46 -22.29 -7.19
C VAL A 35 28.07 -21.78 -5.87
N TRP A 36 27.35 -21.84 -4.79
CA TRP A 36 27.78 -21.39 -3.47
C TRP A 36 28.81 -22.32 -2.80
N SER A 37 28.83 -23.57 -3.18
CA SER A 37 29.75 -24.55 -2.60
C SER A 37 31.04 -24.64 -3.38
N PHE A 38 32.18 -24.58 -2.67
CA PHE A 38 33.49 -24.84 -3.22
C PHE A 38 33.93 -26.31 -3.08
N THR A 39 33.10 -27.15 -2.48
CA THR A 39 33.42 -28.58 -2.36
C THR A 39 32.90 -29.32 -3.59
N THR A 40 33.76 -30.06 -4.24
CA THR A 40 33.45 -30.86 -5.43
C THR A 40 32.43 -31.97 -5.21
N SER A 41 32.01 -32.19 -3.99
CA SER A 41 31.01 -33.18 -3.59
C SER A 41 29.62 -32.60 -3.31
N ASP A 42 29.47 -31.25 -3.24
CA ASP A 42 28.15 -30.63 -3.01
C ASP A 42 27.53 -30.27 -4.36
N THR A 43 26.49 -30.99 -4.69
CA THR A 43 25.71 -30.81 -5.92
C THR A 43 24.48 -29.90 -5.70
N THR A 44 24.28 -29.41 -4.47
CA THR A 44 23.11 -28.59 -4.12
C THR A 44 23.57 -27.18 -3.75
N ASP A 45 23.22 -26.21 -4.58
CA ASP A 45 23.48 -24.78 -4.36
C ASP A 45 22.51 -24.17 -3.36
N THR A 46 22.32 -24.81 -2.22
CA THR A 46 21.23 -24.49 -1.29
C THR A 46 21.67 -23.72 -0.05
N THR A 47 22.98 -23.63 0.22
CA THR A 47 23.47 -23.04 1.46
C THR A 47 24.48 -21.93 1.18
N PRO A 48 24.03 -20.67 1.10
CA PRO A 48 24.94 -19.55 0.99
C PRO A 48 25.79 -19.43 2.25
N PHE A 49 27.01 -18.94 2.10
CA PHE A 49 27.88 -18.63 3.23
C PHE A 49 27.22 -17.62 4.17
N THR A 50 27.54 -17.72 5.46
CA THR A 50 27.18 -16.67 6.41
C THR A 50 27.83 -15.36 5.96
N PRO A 51 27.06 -14.28 5.75
CA PRO A 51 27.62 -13.00 5.36
C PRO A 51 28.66 -12.51 6.37
N ASN A 52 29.83 -12.14 5.91
CA ASN A 52 30.90 -11.56 6.68
C ASN A 52 31.13 -10.11 6.24
N ASP A 53 31.64 -9.31 7.17
CA ASP A 53 31.99 -7.90 6.92
C ASP A 53 33.48 -7.71 6.63
N HIS A 54 34.09 -8.70 5.96
CA HIS A 54 35.45 -8.65 5.54
C HIS A 54 35.62 -7.96 4.18
N SER A 55 36.69 -7.19 4.02
CA SER A 55 36.97 -6.47 2.77
C SER A 55 37.12 -7.40 1.57
N ASP A 56 37.62 -8.60 1.78
CA ASP A 56 37.83 -9.60 0.73
C ASP A 56 36.50 -10.15 0.25
N ASP A 57 35.55 -10.42 1.16
CA ASP A 57 34.21 -10.88 0.83
C ASP A 57 33.40 -9.79 0.07
N ILE A 58 33.58 -8.53 0.46
CA ILE A 58 33.01 -7.40 -0.27
C ILE A 58 33.61 -7.27 -1.68
N GLY A 59 34.91 -7.47 -1.79
CA GLY A 59 35.63 -7.48 -3.07
C GLY A 59 35.14 -8.59 -4.00
N GLU A 60 34.97 -9.80 -3.46
CA GLU A 60 34.43 -10.95 -4.19
C GLU A 60 32.99 -10.73 -4.62
N ALA A 61 32.13 -10.24 -3.71
CA ALA A 61 30.76 -9.91 -4.04
C ALA A 61 30.64 -8.90 -5.18
N ARG A 62 31.49 -7.87 -5.19
CA ARG A 62 31.57 -6.87 -6.27
C ARG A 62 32.07 -7.47 -7.59
N ALA A 63 33.06 -8.33 -7.54
CA ALA A 63 33.59 -8.99 -8.73
C ALA A 63 32.57 -9.92 -9.40
N ASN A 64 31.67 -10.49 -8.61
CA ASN A 64 30.60 -11.40 -9.06
C ASN A 64 29.31 -10.71 -9.48
N LEU A 65 29.23 -9.37 -9.48
CA LEU A 65 28.04 -8.66 -9.90
C LEU A 65 27.76 -8.87 -11.40
N MET A 66 26.56 -9.34 -11.71
CA MET A 66 26.10 -9.56 -13.08
C MET A 66 25.26 -8.39 -13.60
N ALA A 67 24.39 -7.84 -12.76
CA ALA A 67 23.55 -6.71 -13.11
C ALA A 67 23.25 -5.87 -11.87
N MET A 68 23.01 -4.58 -12.09
CA MET A 68 22.63 -3.65 -11.05
C MET A 68 21.60 -2.67 -11.59
N GLN A 69 20.54 -2.41 -10.82
CA GLN A 69 19.49 -1.47 -11.16
C GLN A 69 19.21 -0.52 -10.01
N LYS A 70 19.05 0.76 -10.32
CA LYS A 70 18.57 1.73 -9.33
C LYS A 70 17.10 1.46 -9.03
N VAL A 71 16.76 1.46 -7.74
CA VAL A 71 15.40 1.27 -7.24
C VAL A 71 14.82 2.63 -6.85
N SER A 72 13.59 2.88 -7.28
CA SER A 72 12.81 4.07 -6.89
C SER A 72 11.72 3.69 -5.87
N SER A 73 11.12 4.67 -5.23
CA SER A 73 9.99 4.46 -4.30
C SER A 73 8.79 3.76 -4.96
N THR A 74 8.66 3.86 -6.28
CA THR A 74 7.59 3.20 -7.05
C THR A 74 7.90 1.73 -7.38
N ASP A 75 9.13 1.28 -7.11
CA ASP A 75 9.56 -0.10 -7.34
C ASP A 75 9.46 -0.98 -6.10
N VAL A 76 9.01 -0.40 -4.99
CA VAL A 76 8.90 -1.07 -3.69
C VAL A 76 7.50 -0.91 -3.14
N THR A 77 6.92 -2.00 -2.68
CA THR A 77 5.63 -2.01 -1.99
C THR A 77 5.64 -2.98 -0.82
N HIS A 78 4.75 -2.76 0.14
CA HIS A 78 4.50 -3.75 1.17
C HIS A 78 3.69 -4.90 0.58
N VAL A 79 3.98 -6.11 1.03
CA VAL A 79 3.29 -7.32 0.58
C VAL A 79 2.88 -8.16 1.80
N VAL A 80 1.80 -8.91 1.62
CA VAL A 80 1.32 -9.93 2.57
C VAL A 80 1.24 -11.28 1.87
N PRO A 81 1.18 -12.42 2.59
CA PRO A 81 0.97 -13.72 1.98
C PRO A 81 -0.27 -13.72 1.08
N ARG A 82 -0.19 -14.35 -0.08
CA ARG A 82 -1.32 -14.42 -1.01
C ARG A 82 -2.23 -15.58 -0.67
N TYR A 83 -3.49 -15.30 -0.39
CA TYR A 83 -4.56 -16.30 -0.28
C TYR A 83 -5.57 -16.05 -1.40
N THR A 84 -5.52 -16.91 -2.44
CA THR A 84 -6.51 -16.85 -3.50
C THR A 84 -7.78 -17.55 -3.02
N TRP A 85 -8.94 -16.91 -3.23
CA TRP A 85 -10.22 -17.52 -2.92
C TRP A 85 -10.41 -18.80 -3.74
N ALA A 86 -10.84 -19.86 -3.08
CA ALA A 86 -11.17 -21.13 -3.70
C ALA A 86 -12.40 -21.71 -3.02
N THR A 87 -13.32 -22.25 -3.84
CA THR A 87 -14.48 -22.97 -3.32
C THR A 87 -14.04 -24.20 -2.53
N GLY A 88 -14.73 -24.51 -1.46
CA GLY A 88 -14.38 -25.62 -0.57
C GLY A 88 -13.28 -25.30 0.45
N SER A 89 -12.76 -24.09 0.49
CA SER A 89 -11.78 -23.66 1.48
C SER A 89 -12.45 -23.07 2.72
N VAL A 90 -11.83 -23.31 3.88
CA VAL A 90 -12.25 -22.70 5.14
C VAL A 90 -11.45 -21.42 5.37
N TYR A 91 -12.16 -20.34 5.67
CA TYR A 91 -11.59 -19.05 6.02
C TYR A 91 -11.98 -18.67 7.44
N TYR A 92 -11.28 -17.71 8.04
CA TYR A 92 -11.44 -17.30 9.42
C TYR A 92 -11.88 -15.85 9.49
N ALA A 93 -12.75 -15.54 10.44
CA ALA A 93 -13.11 -14.16 10.71
C ALA A 93 -11.92 -13.40 11.31
N TRP A 94 -11.77 -12.14 10.94
CA TRP A 94 -10.80 -11.26 11.58
C TRP A 94 -11.15 -11.04 13.04
N ASP A 95 -10.20 -11.28 13.92
CA ASP A 95 -10.29 -10.97 15.35
C ASP A 95 -8.96 -10.37 15.82
N SER A 96 -9.00 -9.12 16.27
CA SER A 96 -7.82 -8.43 16.79
C SER A 96 -7.30 -8.99 18.12
N ASN A 97 -8.10 -9.79 18.82
CA ASN A 97 -7.71 -10.44 20.09
C ASN A 97 -7.08 -11.82 19.85
N ASP A 98 -7.13 -12.34 18.64
CA ASP A 98 -6.53 -13.62 18.30
C ASP A 98 -5.04 -13.44 17.96
N GLY A 99 -4.16 -13.78 18.87
CA GLY A 99 -2.70 -13.66 18.66
C GLY A 99 -2.13 -14.53 17.54
N ALA A 100 -2.91 -15.49 17.01
CA ALA A 100 -2.54 -16.36 15.90
C ALA A 100 -3.29 -15.99 14.59
N ILE A 101 -3.92 -14.82 14.54
CA ILE A 101 -4.74 -14.43 13.38
C ILE A 101 -3.92 -14.37 12.08
N PHE A 102 -2.65 -13.97 12.17
CA PHE A 102 -1.76 -13.82 11.02
C PHE A 102 -1.33 -15.16 10.40
N ASP A 103 -1.52 -16.27 11.11
CA ASP A 103 -1.32 -17.63 10.60
C ASP A 103 -2.59 -18.18 9.92
N LYS A 104 -3.68 -17.43 9.93
CA LYS A 104 -5.00 -17.83 9.40
C LYS A 104 -5.34 -17.09 8.12
N LYS A 105 -6.17 -17.74 7.29
CA LYS A 105 -6.68 -17.16 6.04
C LYS A 105 -7.91 -16.30 6.32
N PHE A 106 -7.75 -15.06 6.77
CA PHE A 106 -8.86 -14.15 7.06
C PHE A 106 -9.08 -13.08 5.99
N TYR A 107 -8.28 -13.09 4.93
CA TYR A 107 -8.47 -12.29 3.72
C TYR A 107 -8.19 -13.14 2.49
N VAL A 108 -8.73 -12.72 1.36
CA VAL A 108 -8.57 -13.42 0.09
C VAL A 108 -8.47 -12.44 -1.06
N ILE A 109 -7.81 -12.86 -2.14
CA ILE A 109 -7.89 -12.23 -3.45
C ILE A 109 -8.71 -13.10 -4.40
N THR A 110 -9.60 -12.50 -5.18
CA THR A 110 -10.37 -13.19 -6.23
C THR A 110 -9.65 -13.15 -7.58
N SER A 111 -10.18 -13.90 -8.56
CA SER A 111 -9.68 -13.87 -9.94
C SER A 111 -9.83 -12.50 -10.62
N GLU A 112 -10.72 -11.65 -10.10
CA GLU A 112 -10.92 -10.27 -10.58
C GLU A 112 -9.99 -9.26 -9.89
N PHE A 113 -8.95 -9.73 -9.19
CA PHE A 113 -8.01 -8.91 -8.44
C PHE A 113 -8.66 -8.07 -7.33
N LYS A 114 -9.84 -8.45 -6.86
CA LYS A 114 -10.52 -7.84 -5.72
C LYS A 114 -10.07 -8.52 -4.43
N VAL A 115 -9.74 -7.73 -3.44
CA VAL A 115 -9.30 -8.21 -2.11
C VAL A 115 -10.43 -8.02 -1.11
N TYR A 116 -10.71 -9.07 -0.35
CA TYR A 116 -11.77 -9.10 0.66
C TYR A 116 -11.23 -9.57 2.00
N LYS A 117 -11.75 -8.97 3.07
CA LYS A 117 -11.49 -9.37 4.46
C LYS A 117 -12.72 -10.11 5.00
N CYS A 118 -12.49 -11.25 5.61
CA CYS A 118 -13.56 -12.02 6.24
C CYS A 118 -13.93 -11.39 7.59
N ILE A 119 -15.19 -11.03 7.76
CA ILE A 119 -15.71 -10.42 9.00
C ILE A 119 -16.48 -11.44 9.83
N ILE A 120 -17.23 -12.34 9.17
CA ILE A 120 -17.93 -13.45 9.81
C ILE A 120 -17.61 -14.71 9.03
N ALA A 121 -17.21 -15.76 9.75
CA ALA A 121 -16.97 -17.08 9.20
C ALA A 121 -17.77 -18.11 10.01
N PRO A 122 -18.59 -18.95 9.35
CA PRO A 122 -19.24 -20.06 10.03
C PRO A 122 -18.17 -21.07 10.53
N PRO A 123 -18.31 -21.63 11.74
CA PRO A 123 -17.33 -22.55 12.28
C PRO A 123 -17.12 -23.78 11.38
N ALA A 124 -15.89 -24.05 11.01
CA ALA A 124 -15.47 -25.22 10.22
C ALA A 124 -16.26 -25.45 8.91
N THR A 125 -16.94 -24.45 8.39
CA THR A 125 -17.72 -24.53 7.16
C THR A 125 -16.90 -24.01 5.99
N ALA A 126 -16.87 -24.73 4.90
CA ALA A 126 -16.17 -24.31 3.69
C ALA A 126 -16.93 -23.20 2.93
N SER A 127 -16.24 -22.18 2.45
CA SER A 127 -16.84 -21.17 1.57
C SER A 127 -17.12 -21.75 0.19
N THR A 128 -18.31 -21.50 -0.32
CA THR A 128 -18.76 -21.95 -1.64
C THR A 128 -19.18 -20.83 -2.56
N VAL A 129 -19.33 -19.61 -2.02
CA VAL A 129 -19.75 -18.41 -2.78
C VAL A 129 -18.60 -17.41 -2.79
N GLN A 130 -18.11 -17.10 -3.99
CA GLN A 130 -17.06 -16.09 -4.16
C GLN A 130 -17.65 -14.69 -3.94
N PRO A 131 -17.03 -13.85 -3.08
CA PRO A 131 -17.46 -12.46 -2.95
C PRO A 131 -17.15 -11.68 -4.25
N THR A 132 -18.12 -10.88 -4.70
CA THR A 132 -18.00 -10.09 -5.93
C THR A 132 -18.32 -8.60 -5.73
N GLN A 133 -19.00 -8.27 -4.64
CA GLN A 133 -19.48 -6.93 -4.32
C GLN A 133 -18.30 -5.97 -4.02
N THR A 134 -18.53 -4.67 -4.25
CA THR A 134 -17.56 -3.60 -3.97
C THR A 134 -18.12 -2.53 -3.03
N LEU A 135 -19.16 -2.91 -2.27
CA LEU A 135 -19.79 -2.02 -1.29
C LEU A 135 -18.89 -1.79 -0.08
N THR A 136 -19.04 -0.66 0.57
CA THR A 136 -18.32 -0.29 1.78
C THR A 136 -18.71 -1.15 2.98
N ALA A 137 -20.02 -1.49 3.07
CA ALA A 137 -20.54 -2.33 4.13
C ALA A 137 -20.16 -3.78 3.90
N PRO A 138 -19.85 -4.55 4.97
CA PRO A 138 -19.70 -5.98 4.88
C PRO A 138 -20.98 -6.63 4.32
N THR A 139 -20.82 -7.54 3.37
CA THR A 139 -21.93 -8.23 2.70
C THR A 139 -21.89 -9.71 3.06
N ALA A 140 -23.06 -10.23 3.49
CA ALA A 140 -23.23 -11.65 3.76
C ALA A 140 -23.50 -12.41 2.47
N GLU A 141 -22.79 -13.50 2.27
CA GLU A 141 -23.03 -14.45 1.19
C GLU A 141 -23.95 -15.61 1.64
N SER A 142 -24.52 -16.31 0.69
CA SER A 142 -25.48 -17.41 0.98
C SER A 142 -24.86 -18.60 1.69
N ASP A 143 -23.54 -18.72 1.72
CA ASP A 143 -22.80 -19.75 2.45
C ASP A 143 -22.52 -19.38 3.92
N GLY A 144 -23.04 -18.24 4.37
CA GLY A 144 -22.90 -17.75 5.74
C GLY A 144 -21.65 -16.94 6.02
N TYR A 145 -20.73 -16.84 5.07
CA TYR A 145 -19.60 -15.93 5.16
C TYR A 145 -20.03 -14.48 4.98
N THR A 146 -19.40 -13.57 5.72
CA THR A 146 -19.57 -12.13 5.50
C THR A 146 -18.22 -11.53 5.14
N TRP A 147 -18.17 -10.92 3.96
CA TRP A 147 -16.96 -10.34 3.41
C TRP A 147 -17.05 -8.83 3.35
N LYS A 148 -15.94 -8.17 3.66
CA LYS A 148 -15.75 -6.75 3.46
C LYS A 148 -14.81 -6.53 2.28
N TYR A 149 -15.25 -5.78 1.29
CA TYR A 149 -14.38 -5.33 0.20
C TYR A 149 -13.30 -4.39 0.74
N MET A 150 -12.06 -4.62 0.35
CA MET A 150 -10.92 -3.81 0.78
C MET A 150 -10.42 -2.92 -0.35
N TYR A 151 -10.03 -3.51 -1.47
CA TYR A 151 -9.54 -2.79 -2.65
C TYR A 151 -9.48 -3.73 -3.86
N THR A 152 -9.30 -3.11 -5.04
CA THR A 152 -8.97 -3.85 -6.28
C THR A 152 -7.56 -3.47 -6.70
N LEU A 153 -6.74 -4.46 -7.04
CA LEU A 153 -5.43 -4.21 -7.62
C LEU A 153 -5.59 -3.65 -9.04
N THR A 154 -4.79 -2.65 -9.36
CA THR A 154 -4.66 -2.20 -10.74
C THR A 154 -3.88 -3.23 -11.56
N VAL A 155 -4.02 -3.20 -12.88
CA VAL A 155 -3.24 -4.07 -13.77
C VAL A 155 -1.74 -3.84 -13.55
N ALA A 156 -1.31 -2.59 -13.44
CA ALA A 156 0.08 -2.23 -13.21
C ALA A 156 0.62 -2.79 -11.87
N ASP A 157 -0.15 -2.71 -10.79
CA ASP A 157 0.25 -3.27 -9.49
C ASP A 157 0.28 -4.80 -9.53
N SER A 158 -0.65 -5.42 -10.25
CA SER A 158 -0.69 -6.88 -10.39
C SER A 158 0.48 -7.42 -11.20
N GLU A 159 0.86 -6.75 -12.28
CA GLU A 159 2.00 -7.14 -13.10
C GLU A 159 3.34 -6.94 -12.38
N LYS A 160 3.43 -5.87 -11.57
CA LYS A 160 4.69 -5.49 -10.93
C LYS A 160 4.93 -6.22 -9.60
N PHE A 161 3.90 -6.44 -8.80
CA PHE A 161 4.06 -6.85 -7.41
C PHE A 161 3.31 -8.13 -7.00
N LEU A 162 2.28 -8.54 -7.77
CA LEU A 162 1.55 -9.75 -7.42
C LEU A 162 2.34 -10.98 -7.86
N THR A 163 2.63 -11.85 -6.91
CA THR A 163 3.29 -13.12 -7.17
C THR A 163 2.38 -14.30 -6.81
N THR A 164 2.86 -15.52 -6.99
CA THR A 164 2.17 -16.72 -6.52
C THR A 164 2.07 -16.80 -4.99
N SER A 165 3.01 -16.17 -4.28
CA SER A 165 3.14 -16.24 -2.82
C SER A 165 2.76 -14.95 -2.11
N TYR A 166 2.79 -13.81 -2.80
CA TYR A 166 2.61 -12.49 -2.18
C TYR A 166 1.57 -11.65 -2.89
N LEU A 167 0.83 -10.90 -2.08
CA LEU A 167 -0.20 -9.94 -2.47
C LEU A 167 0.28 -8.53 -2.10
N PRO A 168 0.38 -7.58 -3.03
CA PRO A 168 0.71 -6.21 -2.70
C PRO A 168 -0.41 -5.53 -1.92
N VAL A 169 -0.03 -4.80 -0.88
CA VAL A 169 -0.95 -4.00 -0.07
C VAL A 169 -1.07 -2.63 -0.71
N LYS A 170 -2.31 -2.24 -1.01
CA LYS A 170 -2.59 -0.90 -1.51
C LYS A 170 -2.63 0.07 -0.33
N THR A 171 -1.65 0.98 -0.29
CA THR A 171 -1.69 2.12 0.61
C THR A 171 -2.26 3.32 -0.15
N VAL A 172 -3.38 3.86 0.28
CA VAL A 172 -3.89 5.13 -0.24
C VAL A 172 -3.33 6.26 0.63
N SER A 173 -2.76 7.24 0.04
CA SER A 173 -2.41 8.46 0.73
C SER A 173 -3.68 9.21 1.13
N LEU A 174 -3.83 9.56 2.40
CA LEU A 174 -4.94 10.37 2.91
C LEU A 174 -4.83 11.85 2.54
N GLY A 175 -4.11 12.14 1.53
CA GLY A 175 -3.88 13.46 0.99
C GLY A 175 -2.90 13.40 -0.15
N GLY A 176 -2.77 14.47 -0.88
CA GLY A 176 -1.88 14.57 -2.02
C GLY A 176 -1.17 15.90 -2.04
N GLN A 177 -0.10 15.96 -2.81
CA GLN A 177 0.53 17.22 -3.19
C GLN A 177 0.44 17.39 -4.70
N GLY A 178 0.36 18.62 -5.14
CA GLY A 178 0.38 18.95 -6.57
C GLY A 178 1.10 20.25 -6.80
N THR A 179 1.92 20.30 -7.85
CA THR A 179 2.64 21.51 -8.26
C THR A 179 1.79 22.31 -9.22
N VAL A 180 1.61 23.59 -8.98
CA VAL A 180 0.82 24.48 -9.84
C VAL A 180 1.56 24.76 -11.15
N LEU A 181 0.89 24.55 -12.27
CA LEU A 181 1.37 24.86 -13.60
C LEU A 181 0.78 26.21 -14.06
N GLY A 182 1.64 27.19 -14.19
CA GLY A 182 1.23 28.56 -14.51
C GLY A 182 0.76 29.34 -13.27
N ALA A 183 0.87 30.65 -13.32
CA ALA A 183 0.37 31.50 -12.23
C ALA A 183 -1.16 31.60 -12.30
N VAL A 184 -1.81 31.54 -11.14
CA VAL A 184 -3.25 31.75 -10.94
C VAL A 184 -3.48 33.13 -10.39
N SER A 185 -4.37 33.92 -10.99
CA SER A 185 -4.69 35.26 -10.54
C SER A 185 -6.20 35.40 -10.32
N SER A 186 -6.60 35.52 -9.06
CA SER A 186 -8.00 35.67 -8.62
C SER A 186 -8.96 34.69 -9.31
N SER A 187 -8.56 33.42 -9.42
CA SER A 187 -9.32 32.38 -10.13
C SER A 187 -9.61 31.20 -9.22
N THR A 188 -10.74 30.56 -9.46
CA THR A 188 -11.10 29.28 -8.85
C THR A 188 -10.45 28.09 -9.57
N THR A 189 -9.96 28.30 -10.80
CA THR A 189 -9.33 27.25 -11.60
C THR A 189 -7.84 27.21 -11.33
N VAL A 190 -7.35 26.06 -10.95
CA VAL A 190 -5.92 25.76 -10.72
C VAL A 190 -5.52 24.60 -11.62
N ILE A 191 -4.44 24.75 -12.35
CA ILE A 191 -3.87 23.68 -13.18
C ILE A 191 -2.65 23.10 -12.48
N LEU A 192 -2.58 21.79 -12.35
CA LEU A 192 -1.42 21.10 -11.82
C LEU A 192 -0.51 20.63 -12.96
N SER A 193 0.78 20.50 -12.69
CA SER A 193 1.78 20.00 -13.65
C SER A 193 1.50 18.55 -14.07
N GLU A 194 0.85 17.78 -13.20
CA GLU A 194 0.55 16.37 -13.43
C GLU A 194 -0.84 16.01 -12.89
N ILE A 195 -1.44 14.95 -13.47
CA ILE A 195 -2.65 14.35 -12.93
C ILE A 195 -2.29 13.62 -11.63
N ASN A 196 -2.98 13.95 -10.55
CA ASN A 196 -2.78 13.28 -9.27
C ASN A 196 -4.08 12.62 -8.80
N SER A 197 -4.16 11.30 -8.93
CA SER A 197 -5.33 10.50 -8.52
C SER A 197 -5.57 10.45 -7.01
N LYS A 198 -4.67 11.01 -6.19
CA LYS A 198 -4.81 11.11 -4.73
C LYS A 198 -5.58 12.36 -4.30
N ILE A 199 -5.85 13.26 -5.24
CA ILE A 199 -6.64 14.47 -4.99
C ILE A 199 -8.09 14.18 -5.33
N HIS A 200 -8.98 14.43 -4.38
CA HIS A 200 -10.41 14.19 -4.52
C HIS A 200 -11.21 15.45 -4.23
N THR A 201 -12.44 15.48 -4.72
CA THR A 201 -13.39 16.53 -4.38
C THR A 201 -13.67 16.55 -2.89
N GLY A 202 -13.90 17.74 -2.31
CA GLY A 202 -14.10 17.95 -0.88
C GLY A 202 -12.81 18.06 -0.07
N MET A 203 -11.63 17.78 -0.64
CA MET A 203 -10.36 18.04 0.05
C MET A 203 -10.12 19.53 0.21
N THR A 204 -9.65 19.93 1.38
CA THR A 204 -9.14 21.27 1.64
C THR A 204 -7.79 21.46 0.99
N VAL A 205 -7.54 22.67 0.52
CA VAL A 205 -6.28 23.05 -0.13
C VAL A 205 -5.51 23.99 0.77
N SER A 206 -4.24 23.70 0.93
CA SER A 206 -3.30 24.55 1.69
C SER A 206 -1.97 24.72 0.94
N GLY A 207 -1.26 25.79 1.22
CA GLY A 207 0.01 26.11 0.57
C GLY A 207 0.21 27.61 0.39
N THR A 208 1.36 27.99 -0.15
CA THR A 208 1.70 29.39 -0.40
C THR A 208 0.74 29.99 -1.44
N GLY A 209 0.15 31.14 -1.12
CA GLY A 209 -0.81 31.83 -1.99
C GLY A 209 -2.26 31.36 -1.83
N ILE A 210 -2.53 30.38 -0.94
CA ILE A 210 -3.87 30.00 -0.56
C ILE A 210 -4.36 30.88 0.59
N SER A 211 -5.56 31.45 0.42
CA SER A 211 -6.24 32.24 1.44
C SER A 211 -7.51 31.51 1.90
N GLY A 212 -7.73 31.47 3.22
CA GLY A 212 -8.83 30.72 3.80
C GLY A 212 -8.63 29.21 3.77
N THR A 213 -9.74 28.47 3.71
CA THR A 213 -9.76 27.00 3.63
C THR A 213 -10.58 26.56 2.41
N PRO A 214 -10.14 26.87 1.17
CA PRO A 214 -10.87 26.45 -0.02
C PRO A 214 -10.84 24.93 -0.15
N THR A 215 -11.90 24.38 -0.75
CA THR A 215 -12.01 22.96 -1.04
C THR A 215 -12.02 22.73 -2.56
N VAL A 216 -11.62 21.55 -2.96
CA VAL A 216 -11.71 21.09 -4.36
C VAL A 216 -13.17 20.76 -4.65
N THR A 217 -13.79 21.45 -5.62
CA THR A 217 -15.19 21.23 -6.00
C THR A 217 -15.34 20.40 -7.27
N ALA A 218 -14.36 20.44 -8.17
CA ALA A 218 -14.35 19.62 -9.38
C ALA A 218 -12.91 19.30 -9.81
N ILE A 219 -12.76 18.19 -10.53
CA ILE A 219 -11.49 17.70 -11.06
C ILE A 219 -11.70 17.25 -12.50
N ALA A 220 -10.89 17.77 -13.41
CA ALA A 220 -10.87 17.37 -14.82
C ALA A 220 -9.40 17.16 -15.27
N GLY A 221 -8.91 15.93 -15.09
CA GLY A 221 -7.50 15.63 -15.32
C GLY A 221 -6.60 16.39 -14.35
N SER A 222 -5.72 17.25 -14.84
CA SER A 222 -4.86 18.11 -14.02
C SER A 222 -5.50 19.46 -13.66
N VAL A 223 -6.73 19.72 -14.12
CA VAL A 223 -7.43 20.98 -13.84
C VAL A 223 -8.33 20.79 -12.65
N LEU A 224 -8.14 21.60 -11.61
CA LEU A 224 -8.92 21.62 -10.39
C LEU A 224 -9.77 22.88 -10.35
N THR A 225 -11.00 22.76 -9.83
CA THR A 225 -11.84 23.90 -9.47
C THR A 225 -11.92 23.99 -7.95
N LEU A 226 -11.62 25.15 -7.39
CA LEU A 226 -11.68 25.41 -5.95
C LEU A 226 -12.97 26.15 -5.58
N SER A 227 -13.40 26.01 -4.34
CA SER A 227 -14.60 26.67 -3.80
C SER A 227 -14.44 28.20 -3.68
N ALA A 228 -13.22 28.72 -3.72
CA ALA A 228 -12.94 30.15 -3.65
C ALA A 228 -11.76 30.52 -4.57
N ALA A 229 -11.83 31.73 -5.14
CA ALA A 229 -10.76 32.24 -6.01
C ALA A 229 -9.46 32.45 -5.21
N GLN A 230 -8.35 32.05 -5.83
CA GLN A 230 -7.01 32.11 -5.24
C GLN A 230 -6.04 32.86 -6.16
N SER A 231 -4.94 33.34 -5.58
CA SER A 231 -3.83 33.93 -6.32
C SER A 231 -2.55 33.18 -5.95
N ILE A 232 -2.06 32.33 -6.85
CA ILE A 232 -1.00 31.38 -6.61
C ILE A 232 0.10 31.56 -7.65
N SER A 233 1.35 31.61 -7.23
CA SER A 233 2.47 31.68 -8.16
C SER A 233 2.68 30.34 -8.88
N ASN A 234 3.32 30.40 -10.04
CA ASN A 234 3.74 29.20 -10.76
C ASN A 234 4.71 28.35 -9.90
N ALA A 235 4.67 27.03 -10.07
CA ALA A 235 5.52 26.05 -9.41
C ALA A 235 5.36 25.98 -7.88
N VAL A 236 4.30 26.56 -7.31
CA VAL A 236 3.95 26.36 -5.90
C VAL A 236 3.45 24.94 -5.69
N ILE A 237 3.88 24.32 -4.61
CA ILE A 237 3.38 23.02 -4.17
C ILE A 237 2.19 23.26 -3.24
N LEU A 238 1.04 22.73 -3.61
CA LEU A 238 -0.18 22.70 -2.81
C LEU A 238 -0.35 21.35 -2.15
N THR A 239 -0.90 21.35 -0.94
CA THR A 239 -1.25 20.14 -0.18
C THR A 239 -2.77 20.02 -0.10
N PHE A 240 -3.28 18.82 -0.37
CA PHE A 240 -4.69 18.48 -0.39
C PHE A 240 -4.97 17.42 0.67
N ALA A 241 -5.96 17.65 1.54
CA ALA A 241 -6.34 16.71 2.57
C ALA A 241 -7.82 16.91 2.97
N TYR A 242 -8.50 15.88 3.45
CA TYR A 242 -9.80 16.08 4.09
C TYR A 242 -9.63 16.72 5.47
N ALA A 243 -10.50 17.67 5.79
CA ALA A 243 -10.47 18.37 7.08
C ALA A 243 -10.74 17.41 8.26
N ASN A 244 -11.62 16.44 8.05
CA ASN A 244 -12.01 15.40 9.00
C ASN A 244 -12.76 14.27 8.27
N ASP A 245 -13.15 13.22 9.02
CA ASP A 245 -13.84 12.05 8.46
C ASP A 245 -15.21 12.36 7.90
N ALA A 246 -15.97 13.26 8.55
CA ALA A 246 -17.29 13.65 8.05
C ALA A 246 -17.19 14.38 6.70
N ALA A 247 -16.12 15.16 6.48
CA ALA A 247 -15.87 15.79 5.19
C ALA A 247 -15.51 14.75 4.11
N ALA A 248 -14.77 13.71 4.48
CA ALA A 248 -14.44 12.60 3.58
C ALA A 248 -15.69 11.77 3.24
N GLU A 249 -16.52 11.47 4.21
CA GLU A 249 -17.78 10.74 4.04
C GLU A 249 -18.74 11.45 3.08
N LEU A 250 -18.85 12.76 3.22
CA LEU A 250 -19.71 13.57 2.35
C LEU A 250 -19.22 13.67 0.92
N ALA A 251 -17.90 13.62 0.72
CA ALA A 251 -17.26 13.92 -0.56
C ALA A 251 -16.95 12.67 -1.39
N LEU A 252 -16.71 11.54 -0.75
CA LEU A 252 -16.34 10.30 -1.40
C LEU A 252 -17.56 9.45 -1.76
N SER A 253 -17.45 8.68 -2.83
CA SER A 253 -18.39 7.58 -3.07
C SER A 253 -18.31 6.58 -1.93
N GLU A 254 -19.36 5.79 -1.73
CA GLU A 254 -19.36 4.76 -0.66
C GLU A 254 -18.14 3.84 -0.72
N GLY A 255 -17.73 3.42 -1.93
CA GLY A 255 -16.55 2.58 -2.12
C GLY A 255 -15.24 3.25 -1.72
N ASP A 256 -15.06 4.49 -2.12
CA ASP A 256 -13.85 5.25 -1.83
C ASP A 256 -13.77 5.64 -0.36
N TYR A 257 -14.92 5.93 0.26
CA TYR A 257 -14.99 6.24 1.70
C TYR A 257 -14.66 5.02 2.57
N ALA A 258 -15.12 3.82 2.21
CA ALA A 258 -14.72 2.62 2.94
C ALA A 258 -13.22 2.37 2.82
N GLN A 259 -12.65 2.61 1.65
CA GLN A 259 -11.22 2.51 1.46
C GLN A 259 -10.47 3.54 2.29
N TYR A 260 -10.96 4.77 2.35
CA TYR A 260 -10.44 5.83 3.23
C TYR A 260 -10.47 5.42 4.71
N LEU A 261 -11.62 4.93 5.21
CA LEU A 261 -11.76 4.49 6.61
C LEU A 261 -10.85 3.30 6.95
N ASN A 262 -10.76 2.33 6.05
CA ASN A 262 -9.89 1.19 6.25
C ASN A 262 -8.43 1.61 6.41
N GLN A 263 -7.99 2.55 5.61
CA GLN A 263 -6.63 3.05 5.65
C GLN A 263 -6.36 3.94 6.86
N LYS A 264 -7.33 4.77 7.22
CA LYS A 264 -7.25 5.55 8.45
C LYS A 264 -7.19 4.63 9.66
N ALA A 265 -8.05 3.61 9.73
CA ALA A 265 -8.03 2.64 10.81
C ALA A 265 -6.68 1.91 10.90
N SER A 266 -6.13 1.51 9.77
CA SER A 266 -4.80 0.91 9.71
C SER A 266 -3.72 1.83 10.23
N ARG A 267 -3.69 3.07 9.78
CA ARG A 267 -2.73 4.07 10.24
C ARG A 267 -2.90 4.40 11.72
N ASP A 268 -4.13 4.56 12.18
CA ASP A 268 -4.41 4.90 13.58
C ASP A 268 -4.08 3.73 14.50
N HIS A 269 -4.31 2.49 14.08
CA HIS A 269 -3.83 1.29 14.78
C HIS A 269 -2.32 1.21 14.83
N ALA A 270 -1.63 1.46 13.73
CA ALA A 270 -0.17 1.48 13.70
C ALA A 270 0.40 2.54 14.65
N ASN A 271 -0.22 3.73 14.69
CA ASN A 271 0.20 4.82 15.55
C ASN A 271 -0.14 4.60 17.03
N ALA A 272 -1.32 4.06 17.35
CA ALA A 272 -1.81 3.91 18.72
C ALA A 272 -1.26 2.68 19.45
N ALA A 273 -1.12 1.55 18.77
CA ALA A 273 -0.81 0.28 19.41
C ALA A 273 0.42 -0.42 18.84
N GLY A 274 0.97 0.06 17.72
CA GLY A 274 2.01 -0.64 17.00
C GLY A 274 1.56 -2.01 16.52
N ILE A 275 0.26 -2.14 16.26
CA ILE A 275 -0.34 -3.35 15.73
C ILE A 275 -0.04 -3.41 14.23
N GLU A 276 0.26 -4.59 13.80
CA GLU A 276 0.54 -4.91 12.43
C GLU A 276 -0.61 -4.57 11.51
N ARG A 277 -0.21 -4.05 10.40
CA ARG A 277 -1.11 -3.80 9.30
C ARG A 277 -1.32 -5.09 8.56
N ILE A 278 -2.53 -5.56 8.60
CA ILE A 278 -3.07 -6.04 7.36
C ILE A 278 -4.06 -5.03 6.94
N GLU A 279 -3.67 -4.53 6.03
CA GLU A 279 -4.22 -3.33 5.62
C GLU A 279 -4.86 -3.55 4.32
#